data_71f85ce37777e551af23b0c9528df910
#
_entry.id   71f85ce37777e551af23b0c9528df910
#
_cell.length_a   1.000
_cell.length_b   1.000
_cell.length_c   1.000
_cell.angle_alpha   90.00
_cell.angle_beta   90.00
_cell.angle_gamma   90.00
#
_symmetry.space_group_name_H-M   'P 1'
#
loop_
_entity.id
_entity.type
_entity.pdbx_description
1 polymer ?
#
loop_
_entity_poly.entity_id
_entity_poly.type
_entity_poly.pdbx_seq_one_letter_code
_entity_poly.pdbx_strand_id
1 'polypeptide(L)'
;MNRSILLLLVLLASCGSPSDSSPVKVIVGAQLDPGNNNPRLEHSIIVIRDGKFQAVGPQSSTPVPKGAQITSGKGKLVTPAPASSLIAAGEPADLVLRDAATNSAEMIMHDGEWVR
;
A
#
# COMPACT_ATOMS: atom_id res chain seq x y z
N MET A 1 14.58 -35.78 33.77
CA MET A 1 14.47 -35.35 33.42
C MET A 1 14.38 -34.85 32.56
N ASN A 2 14.51 -34.69 32.44
CA ASN A 2 14.45 -34.05 31.70
C ASN A 2 14.08 -33.72 30.80
N ARG A 3 13.82 -33.83 30.81
CA ARG A 3 13.48 -33.40 30.13
C ARG A 3 12.97 -32.78 29.43
N SER A 4 12.70 -32.72 29.55
CA SER A 4 12.15 -31.98 29.10
C SER A 4 12.16 -31.20 28.48
N ILE A 5 12.42 -31.14 28.41
CA ILE A 5 12.40 -30.27 27.99
C ILE A 5 12.30 -29.86 26.95
N LEU A 6 12.22 -30.12 26.78
CA LEU A 6 12.17 -29.53 25.89
C LEU A 6 11.66 -29.07 25.12
N LEU A 7 11.26 -29.15 25.21
CA LEU A 7 10.77 -28.50 24.65
C LEU A 7 10.50 -27.70 24.12
N LEU A 8 10.48 -27.54 24.26
CA LEU A 8 10.22 -26.59 23.96
C LEU A 8 10.23 -26.10 23.15
N LEU A 9 10.39 -26.21 22.97
CA LEU A 9 10.41 -25.55 22.29
C LEU A 9 10.12 -25.24 21.38
N VAL A 10 9.94 -25.56 21.32
CA VAL A 10 9.65 -25.07 20.49
C VAL A 10 8.99 -24.43 19.92
N LEU A 11 8.73 -24.29 19.96
CA LEU A 11 8.13 -23.58 19.65
C LEU A 11 8.13 -22.73 19.08
N LEU A 12 8.25 -22.71 19.01
CA LEU A 12 8.27 -21.83 18.62
C LEU A 12 8.26 -21.66 17.58
N ALA A 13 8.40 -21.92 17.31
CA ALA A 13 8.44 -21.64 16.45
C ALA A 13 7.86 -21.28 15.71
N SER A 14 7.59 -21.51 15.65
CA SER A 14 7.11 -21.06 14.96
C SER A 14 6.78 -20.10 14.62
N CYS A 15 6.80 -19.73 14.91
CA CYS A 15 6.42 -18.74 14.57
C CYS A 15 6.47 -18.41 13.38
N GLY A 16 6.53 -19.04 12.87
CA GLY A 16 6.49 -18.83 11.56
C GLY A 16 6.44 -17.44 11.16
N SER A 17 6.79 -17.02 10.20
CA SER A 17 6.79 -15.70 9.80
C SER A 17 5.48 -15.33 9.28
N PRO A 18 4.55 -15.14 10.13
CA PRO A 18 3.23 -14.75 9.71
C PRO A 18 3.20 -13.44 8.98
N SER A 19 4.17 -12.62 9.20
CA SER A 19 4.22 -11.35 8.49
C SER A 19 4.30 -11.53 6.98
N ASP A 20 4.80 -12.66 6.52
CA ASP A 20 4.91 -12.88 5.10
C ASP A 20 3.57 -13.12 4.43
N SER A 21 2.56 -13.40 5.21
CA SER A 21 1.24 -13.64 4.66
C SER A 21 0.48 -12.36 4.35
N SER A 22 0.96 -11.21 4.78
CA SER A 22 0.29 -9.94 4.52
C SER A 22 0.37 -9.63 3.03
N PRO A 23 -0.77 -9.46 2.36
CA PRO A 23 -0.74 -9.09 0.95
C PRO A 23 -0.16 -7.71 0.75
N VAL A 24 0.60 -7.57 -0.30
CA VAL A 24 1.11 -6.28 -0.72
C VAL A 24 0.29 -5.84 -1.92
N LYS A 25 -0.25 -4.64 -1.86
CA LYS A 25 -1.01 -4.05 -2.95
C LYS A 25 -0.19 -2.94 -3.57
N VAL A 26 -0.24 -2.82 -4.88
CA VAL A 26 0.51 -1.78 -5.58
C VAL A 26 -0.38 -1.15 -6.64
N ILE A 27 -0.37 0.18 -6.68
CA ILE A 27 -1.02 0.93 -7.74
C ILE A 27 0.09 1.44 -8.66
N VAL A 28 0.01 1.10 -9.94
CA VAL A 28 1.09 1.36 -10.89
C VAL A 28 0.63 2.31 -11.97
N GLY A 29 1.35 3.40 -12.15
CA GLY A 29 1.17 4.28 -13.30
C GLY A 29 0.16 5.39 -13.12
N ALA A 30 -0.40 5.56 -11.93
CA ALA A 30 -1.36 6.62 -11.67
C ALA A 30 -0.69 7.98 -11.56
N GLN A 31 -1.44 9.01 -11.89
CA GLN A 31 -1.10 10.36 -11.48
C GLN A 31 -1.40 10.45 -9.98
N LEU A 32 -0.49 11.00 -9.22
CA LEU A 32 -0.61 11.08 -7.76
C LEU A 32 -0.63 12.52 -7.30
N ASP A 33 -1.67 12.85 -6.54
CA ASP A 33 -1.71 14.07 -5.76
C ASP A 33 -1.45 13.67 -4.31
N PRO A 34 -0.24 13.91 -3.77
CA PRO A 34 0.06 13.41 -2.43
C PRO A 34 -0.58 14.22 -1.31
N GLY A 35 -1.18 15.35 -1.63
CA GLY A 35 -1.80 16.20 -0.63
C GLY A 35 -0.86 17.26 -0.10
N ASN A 36 -1.40 18.15 0.74
CA ASN A 36 -0.64 19.19 1.42
C ASN A 36 0.14 20.09 0.45
N ASN A 37 -0.45 20.36 -0.71
CA ASN A 37 0.16 21.22 -1.74
C ASN A 37 1.49 20.70 -2.28
N ASN A 38 1.80 19.43 -2.07
CA ASN A 38 2.97 18.82 -2.69
C ASN A 38 2.72 18.65 -4.18
N PRO A 39 3.78 18.73 -4.99
CA PRO A 39 3.61 18.61 -6.44
C PRO A 39 3.05 17.24 -6.82
N ARG A 40 2.23 17.22 -7.86
CA ARG A 40 1.73 15.98 -8.42
C ARG A 40 2.85 15.18 -9.06
N LEU A 41 2.70 13.87 -9.01
CA LEU A 41 3.66 12.94 -9.57
C LEU A 41 2.98 12.15 -10.68
N GLU A 42 3.53 12.22 -11.88
CA GLU A 42 3.07 11.40 -13.01
C GLU A 42 3.71 10.03 -12.92
N HIS A 43 3.00 9.01 -13.40
CA HIS A 43 3.54 7.66 -13.46
C HIS A 43 4.12 7.19 -12.12
N SER A 44 3.26 7.19 -11.10
CA SER A 44 3.69 6.84 -9.75
C SER A 44 3.58 5.35 -9.48
N ILE A 45 4.29 4.91 -8.46
CA ILE A 45 4.11 3.61 -7.81
C ILE A 45 3.72 3.87 -6.36
N ILE A 46 2.64 3.23 -5.93
CA ILE A 46 2.18 3.32 -4.54
C ILE A 46 2.13 1.91 -3.99
N VAL A 47 2.95 1.62 -3.00
CA VAL A 47 3.06 0.30 -2.39
C VAL A 47 2.38 0.33 -1.03
N ILE A 48 1.45 -0.58 -0.81
CA ILE A 48 0.65 -0.63 0.41
C ILE A 48 0.85 -1.99 1.07
N ARG A 49 1.19 -1.96 2.38
CA ARG A 49 1.37 -3.16 3.18
C ARG A 49 0.90 -2.87 4.60
N ASP A 50 0.19 -3.83 5.19
CA ASP A 50 -0.27 -3.74 6.60
C ASP A 50 -1.06 -2.48 6.88
N GLY A 51 -1.88 -2.08 5.93
CA GLY A 51 -2.77 -0.93 6.11
C GLY A 51 -2.11 0.42 5.95
N LYS A 52 -0.83 0.45 5.56
CA LYS A 52 -0.08 1.70 5.44
C LYS A 52 0.62 1.79 4.10
N PHE A 53 0.96 3.00 3.72
CA PHE A 53 1.83 3.20 2.56
C PHE A 53 3.24 2.76 2.94
N GLN A 54 3.79 1.80 2.23
CA GLN A 54 5.14 1.34 2.44
C GLN A 54 6.13 2.16 1.64
N ALA A 55 5.78 2.48 0.39
CA ALA A 55 6.61 3.27 -0.48
C ALA A 55 5.74 4.04 -1.46
N VAL A 56 6.13 5.24 -1.78
CA VAL A 56 5.44 6.10 -2.72
C VAL A 56 6.52 6.83 -3.51
N GLY A 57 6.47 6.77 -4.83
CA GLY A 57 7.47 7.46 -5.63
C GLY A 57 7.26 7.28 -7.12
N PRO A 58 8.19 7.79 -7.92
CA PRO A 58 8.08 7.66 -9.36
C PRO A 58 8.30 6.22 -9.81
N GLN A 59 7.63 5.84 -10.87
CA GLN A 59 7.71 4.50 -11.40
C GLN A 59 9.15 4.13 -11.80
N SER A 60 9.91 5.13 -12.21
CA SER A 60 11.28 4.90 -12.68
C SER A 60 12.24 4.48 -11.55
N SER A 61 11.91 4.75 -10.30
CA SER A 61 12.84 4.50 -9.18
C SER A 61 12.21 3.77 -8.00
N THR A 62 10.95 3.39 -8.09
CA THR A 62 10.26 2.72 -6.99
C THR A 62 9.97 1.28 -7.41
N PRO A 63 10.66 0.30 -6.82
CA PRO A 63 10.48 -1.09 -7.24
C PRO A 63 9.12 -1.64 -6.80
N VAL A 64 8.57 -2.52 -7.62
CA VAL A 64 7.33 -3.22 -7.32
C VAL A 64 7.69 -4.54 -6.63
N PRO A 65 7.20 -4.77 -5.40
CA PRO A 65 7.50 -6.02 -4.71
C PRO A 65 6.99 -7.24 -5.49
N LYS A 66 7.76 -8.30 -5.43
CA LYS A 66 7.40 -9.54 -6.07
C LYS A 66 6.14 -10.11 -5.42
N GLY A 67 5.22 -10.59 -6.24
CA GLY A 67 3.99 -11.20 -5.73
C GLY A 67 2.91 -10.22 -5.30
N ALA A 68 3.10 -8.94 -5.54
CA ALA A 68 2.12 -7.94 -5.16
C ALA A 68 0.84 -8.05 -6.00
N GLN A 69 -0.27 -7.65 -5.41
CA GLN A 69 -1.53 -7.48 -6.12
C GLN A 69 -1.49 -6.14 -6.82
N ILE A 70 -1.47 -6.16 -8.14
CA ILE A 70 -1.28 -4.96 -8.95
C ILE A 70 -2.61 -4.38 -9.38
N THR A 71 -2.79 -3.09 -9.16
CA THR A 71 -3.90 -2.32 -9.71
C THR A 71 -3.32 -1.32 -10.70
N SER A 72 -3.82 -1.35 -11.92
CA SER A 72 -3.38 -0.37 -12.91
C SER A 72 -3.96 0.99 -12.60
N GLY A 73 -3.10 2.00 -12.54
CA GLY A 73 -3.51 3.38 -12.35
C GLY A 73 -3.45 4.20 -13.61
N LYS A 74 -3.26 3.55 -14.75
CA LYS A 74 -3.19 4.28 -16.01
C LYS A 74 -4.48 5.04 -16.27
N GLY A 75 -4.37 6.33 -16.55
CA GLY A 75 -5.53 7.17 -16.74
C GLY A 75 -6.27 7.53 -15.45
N LYS A 76 -5.70 7.21 -14.32
CA LYS A 76 -6.32 7.46 -13.02
C LYS A 76 -5.53 8.50 -12.23
N LEU A 77 -6.23 9.12 -11.29
CA LEU A 77 -5.65 10.06 -10.34
C LEU A 77 -5.90 9.52 -8.95
N VAL A 78 -4.85 9.46 -8.14
CA VAL A 78 -4.95 9.06 -6.73
C VAL A 78 -4.86 10.31 -5.87
N THR A 79 -5.83 10.46 -4.96
CA THR A 79 -5.89 11.56 -4.01
C THR A 79 -6.04 11.03 -2.60
N PRO A 80 -5.58 11.79 -1.57
CA PRO A 80 -5.75 11.32 -0.20
C PRO A 80 -7.20 11.37 0.25
N ALA A 81 -7.54 10.52 1.21
CA ALA A 81 -8.84 10.50 1.84
C ALA A 81 -8.66 10.45 3.36
N PRO A 82 -9.10 11.46 4.11
CA PRO A 82 -9.71 12.70 3.61
C PRO A 82 -8.69 13.59 2.90
N ALA A 83 -9.19 14.65 2.29
CA ALA A 83 -8.33 15.53 1.50
C ALA A 83 -7.22 16.18 2.32
N SER A 84 -7.38 16.25 3.63
CA SER A 84 -6.40 16.82 4.53
C SER A 84 -5.27 15.86 4.90
N SER A 85 -5.37 14.59 4.51
CA SER A 85 -4.33 13.61 4.83
C SER A 85 -3.27 13.59 3.75
N LEU A 86 -2.26 12.73 3.96
CA LEU A 86 -1.11 12.63 3.04
C LEU A 86 -0.99 11.21 2.50
N ILE A 87 -0.53 11.13 1.26
CA ILE A 87 -0.09 9.87 0.69
C ILE A 87 1.43 9.86 0.76
N ALA A 88 1.96 9.26 1.81
CA ALA A 88 3.39 9.21 2.06
C ALA A 88 3.70 7.95 2.87
N ALA A 89 4.93 7.47 2.76
CA ALA A 89 5.37 6.28 3.49
C ALA A 89 5.11 6.44 4.99
N GLY A 90 4.52 5.41 5.60
CA GLY A 90 4.21 5.39 7.02
C GLY A 90 2.81 5.87 7.36
N GLU A 91 2.12 6.55 6.46
CA GLU A 91 0.77 7.03 6.70
C GLU A 91 -0.26 5.91 6.43
N PRO A 92 -1.42 5.97 7.09
CA PRO A 92 -2.48 5.01 6.79
C PRO A 92 -2.85 5.04 5.32
N ALA A 93 -3.10 3.87 4.74
CA ALA A 93 -3.38 3.77 3.31
C ALA A 93 -4.84 4.09 3.03
N ASP A 94 -5.15 5.36 3.06
CA ASP A 94 -6.47 5.92 2.79
C ASP A 94 -6.38 6.79 1.54
N LEU A 95 -7.08 6.39 0.49
CA LEU A 95 -7.02 7.12 -0.77
C LEU A 95 -8.29 6.96 -1.58
N VAL A 96 -8.44 7.79 -2.59
CA VAL A 96 -9.47 7.67 -3.59
C VAL A 96 -8.80 7.54 -4.95
N LEU A 97 -9.22 6.53 -5.69
CA LEU A 97 -8.82 6.34 -7.08
C LEU A 97 -9.89 6.97 -7.96
N ARG A 98 -9.50 7.94 -8.76
CA ARG A 98 -10.42 8.72 -9.58
C ARG A 98 -10.08 8.55 -11.05
N ASP A 99 -11.08 8.80 -11.88
CA ASP A 99 -10.80 8.97 -13.31
C ASP A 99 -10.09 10.31 -13.50
N ALA A 100 -8.93 10.31 -14.14
CA ALA A 100 -8.13 11.52 -14.25
C ALA A 100 -8.79 12.57 -15.16
N ALA A 101 -9.60 12.15 -16.11
CA ALA A 101 -10.23 13.07 -17.04
C ALA A 101 -11.49 13.73 -16.45
N THR A 102 -12.30 12.96 -15.72
CA THR A 102 -13.57 13.45 -15.18
C THR A 102 -13.50 13.77 -13.69
N ASN A 103 -12.46 13.31 -13.01
CA ASN A 103 -12.27 13.47 -11.57
C ASN A 103 -13.30 12.72 -10.73
N SER A 104 -14.05 11.82 -11.33
CA SER A 104 -15.05 11.06 -10.58
C SER A 104 -14.39 9.93 -9.81
N ALA A 105 -14.84 9.71 -8.56
CA ALA A 105 -14.32 8.65 -7.71
C ALA A 105 -14.76 7.29 -8.24
N GLU A 106 -13.81 6.37 -8.36
CA GLU A 106 -14.07 5.02 -8.84
C GLU A 106 -13.90 3.98 -7.75
N MET A 107 -12.85 4.10 -6.96
CA MET A 107 -12.57 3.18 -5.87
C MET A 107 -12.05 3.94 -4.66
N ILE A 108 -12.34 3.41 -3.50
CA ILE A 108 -11.91 4.01 -2.23
C ILE A 108 -11.16 2.95 -1.44
N MET A 109 -10.02 3.33 -0.89
CA MET A 109 -9.24 2.47 -0.02
C MET A 109 -9.22 3.06 1.38
N HIS A 110 -9.41 2.21 2.38
CA HIS A 110 -9.34 2.59 3.79
C HIS A 110 -8.47 1.59 4.52
N ASP A 111 -7.45 2.08 5.20
CA ASP A 111 -6.50 1.24 5.95
C ASP A 111 -5.97 0.09 5.08
N GLY A 112 -5.71 0.38 3.82
CA GLY A 112 -5.13 -0.59 2.91
C GLY A 112 -6.11 -1.55 2.26
N GLU A 113 -7.40 -1.43 2.56
CA GLU A 113 -8.42 -2.30 1.98
C GLU A 113 -9.33 -1.53 1.04
N TRP A 114 -9.60 -2.11 -0.11
CA TRP A 114 -10.58 -1.53 -1.03
C TRP A 114 -11.97 -1.68 -0.44
N VAL A 115 -12.66 -0.57 -0.24
CA VAL A 115 -13.99 -0.58 0.38
C VAL A 115 -15.09 -0.20 -0.60
N ARG A 116 -14.71 0.08 -1.86
CA ARG A 116 -15.68 0.40 -2.88
C ARG A 116 -15.16 0.12 -4.27
#